data_61c225aa1d8783d616481e2002c65179
#
_entry.id   61c225aa1d8783d616481e2002c65179
#
_cell.length_a   1.000
_cell.length_b   1.000
_cell.length_c   1.000
_cell.angle_alpha   90.00
_cell.angle_beta   90.00
_cell.angle_gamma   90.00
#
_symmetry.space_group_name_H-M   'P 1'
#
loop_
_entity.id
_entity.type
_entity.pdbx_description
1 polymer ?
#
loop_
_entity_poly.entity_id
_entity_poly.type
_entity_poly.pdbx_seq_one_letter_code
_entity_poly.pdbx_strand_id
1 'polypeptide(L)'
;SPIGEMGHIAKLHNESIAPTLPPTLCISNQDSVIAAAGPNGKKLSGKLLHEQAEQIIIDRGQFSAAKGDQNFVPIISDFPDEFTNQAVATIIAEGDAIGLVCILSNENKMNEQDLTIAKIGASFLGKQMED
;
A
#
# COMPACT_ATOMS: atom_id res chain seq x y z
N SER A 1 -29.90 -0.18 16.78
CA SER A 1 -28.86 -1.15 17.14
C SER A 1 -27.49 -0.48 17.20
N PRO A 2 -26.54 -1.03 17.95
CA PRO A 2 -25.20 -0.47 18.01
C PRO A 2 -24.55 -0.34 16.63
N ILE A 3 -24.77 -1.28 15.75
CA ILE A 3 -24.24 -1.27 14.38
C ILE A 3 -24.85 -0.11 13.58
N GLY A 4 -26.17 0.10 13.70
CA GLY A 4 -26.85 1.20 13.05
C GLY A 4 -26.37 2.57 13.55
N GLU A 5 -26.13 2.68 14.85
CA GLU A 5 -25.61 3.90 15.47
C GLU A 5 -24.20 4.21 14.99
N MET A 6 -23.35 3.19 14.88
CA MET A 6 -21.98 3.35 14.37
C MET A 6 -21.99 3.82 12.91
N GLY A 7 -22.87 3.26 12.07
CA GLY A 7 -23.02 3.71 10.69
C GLY A 7 -23.46 5.15 10.58
N HIS A 8 -24.39 5.57 11.43
CA HIS A 8 -24.86 6.94 11.48
C HIS A 8 -23.76 7.93 11.91
N ILE A 9 -22.99 7.58 12.94
CA ILE A 9 -21.86 8.39 13.40
C ILE A 9 -20.81 8.52 12.30
N ALA A 10 -20.46 7.43 11.62
CA ALA A 10 -19.51 7.44 10.52
C ALA A 10 -19.99 8.34 9.38
N LYS A 11 -21.27 8.29 9.04
CA LYS A 11 -21.85 9.16 8.01
C LYS A 11 -21.79 10.64 8.39
N LEU A 12 -22.15 10.99 9.63
CA LEU A 12 -22.06 12.36 10.11
C LEU A 12 -20.62 12.87 10.10
N HIS A 13 -19.68 12.04 10.50
CA HIS A 13 -18.26 12.38 10.47
C HIS A 13 -17.82 12.69 9.04
N ASN A 14 -18.18 11.85 8.08
CA ASN A 14 -17.84 12.04 6.67
C ASN A 14 -18.49 13.29 6.07
N GLU A 15 -19.69 13.66 6.52
CA GLU A 15 -20.37 14.88 6.08
C GLU A 15 -19.69 16.15 6.62
N SER A 16 -19.05 16.06 7.79
CA SER A 16 -18.38 17.21 8.42
C SER A 16 -16.95 17.44 7.91
N ILE A 17 -16.37 16.45 7.21
CA ILE A 17 -15.03 16.49 6.62
C ILE A 17 -15.15 16.31 5.13
N ALA A 18 -14.37 17.04 4.34
CA ALA A 18 -14.35 16.86 2.89
C ALA A 18 -14.12 15.38 2.54
N PRO A 19 -14.97 14.78 1.68
CA PRO A 19 -14.79 13.38 1.31
C PRO A 19 -13.43 13.14 0.67
N THR A 20 -12.74 12.10 1.13
CA THR A 20 -11.49 11.66 0.53
C THR A 20 -11.67 10.22 0.04
N LEU A 21 -10.96 9.88 -1.02
CA LEU A 21 -10.92 8.50 -1.48
C LEU A 21 -10.14 7.65 -0.48
N PRO A 22 -10.54 6.38 -0.29
CA PRO A 22 -9.71 5.47 0.49
C PRO A 22 -8.38 5.25 -0.23
N PRO A 23 -7.34 4.81 0.48
CA PRO A 23 -6.08 4.45 -0.17
C PRO A 23 -6.26 3.20 -1.03
N THR A 24 -5.33 3.01 -1.96
CA THR A 24 -5.25 1.80 -2.77
C THR A 24 -4.27 0.84 -2.13
N LEU A 25 -4.73 -0.39 -1.89
CA LEU A 25 -3.88 -1.46 -1.42
C LEU A 25 -3.32 -2.20 -2.62
N CYS A 26 -2.02 -2.46 -2.61
CA CYS A 26 -1.33 -3.15 -3.69
C CYS A 26 -0.40 -4.20 -3.10
N ILE A 27 -0.48 -5.42 -3.62
CA ILE A 27 0.40 -6.52 -3.21
C ILE A 27 1.13 -6.99 -4.45
N SER A 28 2.44 -7.17 -4.35
CA SER A 28 3.26 -7.62 -5.47
C SER A 28 4.06 -8.86 -5.10
N ASN A 29 4.47 -9.59 -6.13
CA ASN A 29 5.61 -10.50 -6.04
C ASN A 29 6.89 -9.70 -6.37
N GLN A 30 7.97 -10.36 -6.74
CA GLN A 30 9.24 -9.68 -7.06
C GLN A 30 9.19 -8.86 -8.35
N ASP A 31 8.22 -9.12 -9.22
CA ASP A 31 8.20 -8.57 -10.57
C ASP A 31 6.97 -7.71 -10.86
N SER A 32 5.80 -8.08 -10.31
CA SER A 32 4.53 -7.47 -10.73
C SER A 32 3.50 -7.44 -9.61
N VAL A 33 2.48 -6.64 -9.82
CA VAL A 33 1.31 -6.55 -8.94
C VAL A 33 0.46 -7.81 -9.13
N ILE A 34 0.23 -8.53 -8.03
CA ILE A 34 -0.58 -9.75 -8.04
C ILE A 34 -1.99 -9.54 -7.50
N ALA A 35 -2.19 -8.48 -6.71
CA ALA A 35 -3.51 -8.13 -6.20
C ALA A 35 -3.56 -6.64 -5.87
N ALA A 36 -4.69 -6.03 -6.10
CA ALA A 36 -4.90 -4.63 -5.74
C ALA A 36 -6.37 -4.38 -5.43
N ALA A 37 -6.64 -3.45 -4.52
CA ALA A 37 -7.99 -3.06 -4.12
C ALA A 37 -8.01 -1.55 -3.87
N GLY A 38 -9.17 -0.93 -4.13
CA GLY A 38 -9.35 0.51 -3.98
C GLY A 38 -9.25 1.26 -5.30
N PRO A 39 -9.13 2.59 -5.26
CA PRO A 39 -9.07 3.42 -6.47
C PRO A 39 -7.95 2.98 -7.40
N ASN A 40 -8.26 2.83 -8.68
CA ASN A 40 -7.35 2.38 -9.74
C ASN A 40 -6.79 0.96 -9.53
N GLY A 41 -7.33 0.20 -8.56
CA GLY A 41 -6.84 -1.15 -8.28
C GLY A 41 -6.86 -2.07 -9.49
N LYS A 42 -7.94 -2.04 -10.27
CA LYS A 42 -8.06 -2.87 -11.48
C LYS A 42 -6.99 -2.55 -12.51
N LYS A 43 -6.56 -1.28 -12.59
CA LYS A 43 -5.52 -0.86 -13.53
C LYS A 43 -4.14 -1.35 -13.11
N LEU A 44 -3.94 -1.60 -11.82
CA LEU A 44 -2.64 -2.00 -11.30
C LEU A 44 -2.38 -3.49 -11.45
N SER A 45 -3.41 -4.32 -11.41
CA SER A 45 -3.25 -5.78 -11.45
C SER A 45 -2.50 -6.22 -12.69
N GLY A 46 -1.44 -6.98 -12.49
CA GLY A 46 -0.57 -7.45 -13.57
C GLY A 46 0.49 -6.45 -14.04
N LYS A 47 0.47 -5.23 -13.56
CA LYS A 47 1.48 -4.22 -13.91
C LYS A 47 2.84 -4.60 -13.33
N LEU A 48 3.89 -4.28 -14.08
CA LEU A 48 5.26 -4.51 -13.63
C LEU A 48 5.64 -3.49 -12.56
N LEU A 49 6.46 -3.91 -11.61
CA LEU A 49 7.07 -3.01 -10.65
C LEU A 49 8.10 -2.13 -11.34
N HIS A 50 8.18 -0.88 -10.90
CA HIS A 50 9.28 0.00 -11.27
C HIS A 50 10.59 -0.57 -10.74
N GLU A 51 11.68 -0.34 -11.44
CA GLU A 51 13.02 -0.79 -11.06
C GLU A 51 13.40 -0.38 -9.64
N GLN A 52 13.03 0.85 -9.24
CA GLN A 52 13.30 1.33 -7.88
C GLN A 52 12.46 0.59 -6.82
N ALA A 53 11.28 0.10 -7.17
CA ALA A 53 10.47 -0.71 -6.27
C ALA A 53 11.06 -2.12 -6.11
N GLU A 54 11.63 -2.67 -7.17
CA GLU A 54 12.37 -3.93 -7.09
C GLU A 54 13.55 -3.80 -6.10
N GLN A 55 14.19 -2.64 -6.08
CA GLN A 55 15.29 -2.37 -5.13
C GLN A 55 14.80 -2.34 -3.68
N ILE A 56 13.57 -1.89 -3.42
CA ILE A 56 13.00 -1.95 -2.07
C ILE A 56 12.97 -3.41 -1.56
N ILE A 57 12.57 -4.33 -2.43
CA ILE A 57 12.52 -5.76 -2.07
C ILE A 57 13.92 -6.27 -1.74
N ILE A 58 14.90 -5.97 -2.58
CA ILE A 58 16.29 -6.37 -2.37
C ILE A 58 16.80 -5.84 -1.03
N ASP A 59 16.50 -4.59 -0.70
CA ASP A 59 16.93 -3.93 0.52
C ASP A 59 16.05 -4.25 1.73
N ARG A 60 14.99 -5.02 1.54
CA ARG A 60 14.01 -5.38 2.58
C ARG A 60 13.41 -4.15 3.25
N GLY A 61 13.09 -3.13 2.43
CA GLY A 61 12.64 -1.83 2.91
C GLY A 61 11.27 -1.85 3.55
N GLN A 62 11.10 -0.99 4.56
CA GLN A 62 9.82 -0.71 5.21
C GLN A 62 9.82 0.77 5.54
N PHE A 63 8.94 1.53 4.91
CA PHE A 63 8.94 3.00 5.10
C PHE A 63 7.64 3.61 4.59
N SER A 64 7.42 4.88 4.97
CA SER A 64 6.42 5.72 4.34
C SER A 64 7.08 6.95 3.76
N ALA A 65 6.52 7.48 2.69
CA ALA A 65 7.06 8.65 2.01
C ALA A 65 5.98 9.37 1.21
N ALA A 66 6.19 10.67 1.03
CA ALA A 66 5.42 11.50 0.12
C ALA A 66 6.33 11.94 -1.03
N LYS A 67 5.73 12.20 -2.19
CA LYS A 67 6.47 12.72 -3.36
C LYS A 67 7.22 13.99 -2.95
N GLY A 68 8.49 14.04 -3.27
CA GLY A 68 9.40 15.09 -2.82
C GLY A 68 10.30 14.66 -1.67
N ASP A 69 9.96 13.63 -0.93
CA ASP A 69 10.85 13.07 0.08
C ASP A 69 11.99 12.30 -0.60
N GLN A 70 13.18 12.29 0.01
CA GLN A 70 14.33 11.59 -0.55
C GLN A 70 14.11 10.10 -0.73
N ASN A 71 13.32 9.50 0.16
CA ASN A 71 13.05 8.06 0.13
C ASN A 71 11.83 7.67 -0.70
N PHE A 72 11.14 8.63 -1.31
CA PHE A 72 10.00 8.33 -2.18
C PHE A 72 10.45 7.57 -3.42
N VAL A 73 9.72 6.51 -3.75
CA VAL A 73 10.05 5.62 -4.87
C VAL A 73 8.81 5.40 -5.73
N PRO A 74 8.90 5.58 -7.06
CA PRO A 74 7.81 5.12 -7.92
C PRO A 74 7.68 3.60 -7.80
N ILE A 75 6.46 3.12 -7.60
CA ILE A 75 6.21 1.70 -7.34
C ILE A 75 5.89 0.94 -8.62
N ILE A 76 5.05 1.52 -9.47
CA ILE A 76 4.50 0.85 -10.64
C ILE A 76 5.16 1.40 -11.90
N SER A 77 5.64 0.51 -12.76
CA SER A 77 6.16 0.87 -14.06
C SER A 77 5.02 1.41 -14.95
N ASP A 78 5.29 2.47 -15.70
CA ASP A 78 4.32 3.12 -16.59
C ASP A 78 3.10 3.71 -15.86
N PHE A 79 3.26 4.03 -14.59
CA PHE A 79 2.20 4.62 -13.76
C PHE A 79 2.81 5.71 -12.85
N PRO A 80 3.67 6.59 -13.37
CA PRO A 80 4.62 7.34 -12.52
C PRO A 80 3.97 8.41 -11.64
N ASP A 81 2.88 9.02 -12.06
CA ASP A 81 2.32 10.17 -11.36
C ASP A 81 0.98 9.89 -10.69
N GLU A 82 0.56 8.62 -10.62
CA GLU A 82 -0.75 8.28 -10.10
C GLU A 82 -0.83 8.38 -8.58
N PHE A 83 0.25 8.06 -7.88
CA PHE A 83 0.28 8.07 -6.42
C PHE A 83 1.41 8.94 -5.92
N THR A 84 1.08 9.83 -4.98
CA THR A 84 2.03 10.78 -4.39
C THR A 84 2.36 10.46 -2.94
N ASN A 85 1.69 9.48 -2.35
CA ASN A 85 1.90 9.05 -0.97
C ASN A 85 1.95 7.54 -0.91
N GLN A 86 2.86 7.01 -0.11
CA GLN A 86 3.09 5.57 -0.04
C GLN A 86 3.47 5.12 1.36
N ALA A 87 2.99 3.93 1.74
CA ALA A 87 3.51 3.17 2.86
C ALA A 87 3.82 1.79 2.32
N VAL A 88 5.05 1.33 2.49
CA VAL A 88 5.57 0.15 1.81
C VAL A 88 6.25 -0.77 2.82
N ALA A 89 5.98 -2.07 2.73
CA ALA A 89 6.64 -3.08 3.54
C ALA A 89 6.96 -4.30 2.69
N THR A 90 8.19 -4.78 2.79
CA THR A 90 8.64 -5.98 2.09
C THR A 90 8.11 -7.23 2.77
N ILE A 91 7.61 -8.16 1.98
CA ILE A 91 7.11 -9.46 2.44
C ILE A 91 8.32 -10.42 2.53
N ILE A 92 8.54 -10.96 3.73
CA ILE A 92 9.61 -11.92 3.98
C ILE A 92 8.98 -13.27 4.30
N ALA A 93 9.37 -14.30 3.55
CA ALA A 93 8.92 -15.69 3.78
C ALA A 93 10.14 -16.58 3.88
N GLU A 94 10.31 -17.26 5.00
CA GLU A 94 11.46 -18.16 5.26
C GLU A 94 12.82 -17.49 4.98
N GLY A 95 12.93 -16.21 5.33
CA GLY A 95 14.15 -15.44 5.14
C GLY A 95 14.32 -14.80 3.77
N ASP A 96 13.42 -15.08 2.82
CA ASP A 96 13.50 -14.53 1.46
C ASP A 96 12.54 -13.35 1.27
N ALA A 97 13.02 -12.30 0.63
CA ALA A 97 12.19 -11.16 0.26
C ALA A 97 11.44 -11.49 -1.03
N ILE A 98 10.12 -11.60 -0.95
CA ILE A 98 9.32 -12.16 -2.04
C ILE A 98 8.35 -11.17 -2.69
N GLY A 99 8.19 -9.98 -2.15
CA GLY A 99 7.27 -9.00 -2.71
C GLY A 99 7.04 -7.83 -1.79
N LEU A 100 6.04 -7.02 -2.10
CA LEU A 100 5.68 -5.80 -1.37
C LEU A 100 4.21 -5.78 -1.00
N VAL A 101 3.94 -5.18 0.16
CA VAL A 101 2.61 -4.64 0.48
C VAL A 101 2.74 -3.12 0.41
N CYS A 102 1.91 -2.49 -0.39
CA CYS A 102 1.90 -1.05 -0.57
C CYS A 102 0.52 -0.47 -0.26
N ILE A 103 0.49 0.62 0.49
CA ILE A 103 -0.69 1.45 0.68
C ILE A 103 -0.38 2.75 -0.05
N LEU A 104 -1.18 3.07 -1.05
CA LEU A 104 -0.91 4.15 -2.00
C LEU A 104 -2.07 5.15 -2.03
N SER A 105 -1.76 6.44 -2.12
CA SER A 105 -2.77 7.47 -2.23
C SER A 105 -2.21 8.69 -2.95
N ASN A 106 -3.08 9.44 -3.63
CA ASN A 106 -2.72 10.75 -4.17
C ASN A 106 -3.40 11.90 -3.42
N GLU A 107 -4.09 11.59 -2.32
CA GLU A 107 -4.81 12.58 -1.53
C GLU A 107 -4.32 12.68 -0.08
N ASN A 108 -3.99 11.56 0.54
CA ASN A 108 -3.71 11.50 1.97
C ASN A 108 -2.25 11.17 2.24
N LYS A 109 -1.63 11.94 3.14
CA LYS A 109 -0.32 11.58 3.65
C LYS A 109 -0.41 10.27 4.41
N MET A 110 0.63 9.46 4.29
CA MET A 110 0.76 8.25 5.09
C MET A 110 1.24 8.61 6.49
N ASN A 111 0.64 7.96 7.49
CA ASN A 111 1.02 8.11 8.89
C ASN A 111 1.63 6.80 9.41
N GLU A 112 2.00 6.79 10.69
CA GLU A 112 2.58 5.60 11.32
C GLU A 112 1.65 4.40 11.30
N GLN A 113 0.32 4.64 11.40
CA GLN A 113 -0.67 3.57 11.34
C GLN A 113 -0.70 2.90 9.97
N ASP A 114 -0.60 3.68 8.90
CA ASP A 114 -0.57 3.13 7.53
C ASP A 114 0.65 2.22 7.35
N LEU A 115 1.80 2.66 7.81
CA LEU A 115 3.01 1.85 7.75
C LEU A 115 2.88 0.60 8.61
N THR A 116 2.31 0.70 9.80
CA THR A 116 2.06 -0.45 10.68
C THR A 116 1.14 -1.46 9.99
N ILE A 117 0.08 -0.98 9.33
CA ILE A 117 -0.84 -1.85 8.58
C ILE A 117 -0.09 -2.56 7.45
N ALA A 118 0.75 -1.85 6.71
CA ALA A 118 1.56 -2.46 5.66
C ALA A 118 2.50 -3.53 6.21
N LYS A 119 3.15 -3.26 7.33
CA LYS A 119 4.04 -4.22 8.01
C LYS A 119 3.29 -5.46 8.50
N ILE A 120 2.12 -5.27 9.10
CA ILE A 120 1.27 -6.38 9.58
C ILE A 120 0.84 -7.24 8.40
N GLY A 121 0.39 -6.60 7.30
CA GLY A 121 0.01 -7.30 6.09
C GLY A 121 1.16 -8.09 5.50
N ALA A 122 2.34 -7.50 5.43
CA ALA A 122 3.53 -8.16 4.91
C ALA A 122 3.93 -9.36 5.80
N SER A 123 3.89 -9.20 7.12
CA SER A 123 4.19 -10.29 8.06
C SER A 123 3.17 -11.43 7.92
N PHE A 124 1.90 -11.10 7.85
CA PHE A 124 0.84 -12.10 7.66
C PHE A 124 1.05 -12.89 6.36
N LEU A 125 1.25 -12.19 5.25
CA LEU A 125 1.43 -12.83 3.94
C LEU A 125 2.71 -13.67 3.91
N GLY A 126 3.78 -13.20 4.51
CA GLY A 126 5.02 -13.96 4.60
C GLY A 126 4.82 -15.29 5.31
N LYS A 127 4.08 -15.30 6.41
CA LYS A 127 3.77 -16.53 7.15
C LYS A 127 2.86 -17.47 6.36
N GLN A 128 1.91 -16.94 5.60
CA GLN A 128 1.03 -17.75 4.76
C GLN A 128 1.80 -18.46 3.64
N MET A 129 2.90 -17.90 3.21
CA MET A 129 3.74 -18.48 2.13
C MET A 129 4.78 -19.48 2.67
N GLU A 130 4.88 -19.64 3.98
CA GLU A 130 5.78 -20.61 4.59
C GLU A 130 5.13 -21.99 4.64
N ASP A 131 5.92 -23.01 4.41
CA ASP A 131 5.50 -24.41 4.48
C ASP A 131 5.57 -24.96 5.90
#